data_9437f1658741d170c5a76a543e48cdb5
#
_entry.id   9437f1658741d170c5a76a543e48cdb5
#
_cell.length_a   1.000
_cell.length_b   1.000
_cell.length_c   1.000
_cell.angle_alpha   90.00
_cell.angle_beta   90.00
_cell.angle_gamma   90.00
#
_symmetry.space_group_name_H-M   'P 1'
#
loop_
_entity.id
_entity.type
_entity.pdbx_description
1 polymer ?
#
loop_
_entity_poly.entity_id
_entity_poly.type
_entity_poly.pdbx_seq_one_letter_code
_entity_poly.pdbx_strand_id
1 'polypeptide(L)'
;VYGNPLDEHIFSHHLPHAIEEAVRLDAVAVCANLMHLPGRPEIREANIRSIMALRERATQFGMPLMIEPLVMRDNAEAGGGYMVDGDTSKIVTLVRQATELGADLIKADPTDNVADYDKVIAVAGDVPVLVRGGGRVDDRTLLERTVAVLERGARGIVYGRNIVQHPNPAGITAALMAILHRNAGVDEALALIEPSSS
;
A
#
# COMPACT_ATOMS: atom_id res chain seq x y z
N VAL A 1 9.49 9.81 1.34
CA VAL A 1 10.24 9.74 0.07
C VAL A 1 9.44 10.34 -1.08
N TYR A 2 8.15 10.59 -0.89
CA TYR A 2 7.29 11.10 -1.96
C TYR A 2 7.34 12.63 -2.16
N GLY A 3 8.13 13.34 -1.40
CA GLY A 3 8.25 14.79 -1.49
C GLY A 3 9.51 15.30 -2.18
N ASN A 4 10.36 14.44 -2.69
CA ASN A 4 11.52 14.87 -3.45
C ASN A 4 11.19 14.85 -4.95
N PRO A 5 11.61 15.85 -5.73
CA PRO A 5 11.63 15.74 -7.17
C PRO A 5 12.63 14.63 -7.52
N LEU A 6 12.15 13.40 -7.43
CA LEU A 6 12.91 12.25 -7.83
C LEU A 6 13.08 12.32 -9.33
N ASP A 7 14.27 12.02 -9.76
CA ASP A 7 14.59 11.81 -11.16
C ASP A 7 13.48 10.97 -11.81
N GLU A 8 12.99 11.40 -12.94
CA GLU A 8 11.92 10.77 -13.72
C GLU A 8 12.08 9.26 -13.87
N HIS A 9 13.32 8.82 -13.88
CA HIS A 9 13.68 7.42 -14.08
C HIS A 9 13.29 6.48 -12.93
N ILE A 10 13.18 6.97 -11.70
CA ILE A 10 12.92 6.13 -10.52
C ILE A 10 11.52 5.51 -10.53
N PHE A 11 10.54 6.18 -11.15
CA PHE A 11 9.15 5.73 -11.17
C PHE A 11 8.81 4.77 -12.32
N SER A 12 9.68 4.67 -13.33
CA SER A 12 9.37 3.99 -14.59
C SER A 12 10.22 2.76 -14.88
N HIS A 13 11.29 2.53 -14.15
CA HIS A 13 12.17 1.39 -14.38
C HIS A 13 11.69 0.15 -13.64
N HIS A 14 11.60 -0.97 -14.38
CA HIS A 14 11.65 -2.27 -13.74
C HIS A 14 13.07 -2.83 -13.84
N LEU A 15 13.49 -3.58 -12.83
CA LEU A 15 14.79 -4.23 -12.85
C LEU A 15 14.70 -5.48 -13.73
N PRO A 16 15.59 -5.62 -14.74
CA PRO A 16 15.73 -6.88 -15.46
C PRO A 16 15.96 -8.03 -14.45
N HIS A 17 15.31 -9.17 -14.68
CA HIS A 17 15.40 -10.34 -13.81
C HIS A 17 14.90 -10.14 -12.36
N ALA A 18 14.04 -9.14 -12.10
CA ALA A 18 13.52 -8.87 -10.77
C ALA A 18 12.79 -10.08 -10.16
N ILE A 19 12.08 -10.86 -10.96
CA ILE A 19 11.35 -12.05 -10.51
C ILE A 19 12.33 -13.17 -10.12
N GLU A 20 13.33 -13.43 -10.96
CA GLU A 20 14.37 -14.44 -10.70
C GLU A 20 15.17 -14.11 -9.43
N GLU A 21 15.45 -12.83 -9.22
CA GLU A 21 16.13 -12.38 -8.02
C GLU A 21 15.24 -12.54 -6.79
N ALA A 22 13.96 -12.20 -6.89
CA ALA A 22 12.98 -12.39 -5.81
C ALA A 22 12.88 -13.87 -5.41
N VAL A 23 12.86 -14.78 -6.39
CA VAL A 23 12.86 -16.23 -6.13
C VAL A 23 14.13 -16.66 -5.39
N ARG A 24 15.31 -16.16 -5.80
CA ARG A 24 16.58 -16.47 -5.11
C ARG A 24 16.63 -15.95 -3.67
N LEU A 25 15.93 -14.86 -3.40
CA LEU A 25 15.82 -14.24 -2.07
C LEU A 25 14.69 -14.82 -1.22
N ASP A 26 13.99 -15.85 -1.71
CA ASP A 26 12.83 -16.45 -1.03
C ASP A 26 11.74 -15.41 -0.72
N ALA A 27 11.52 -14.47 -1.64
CA ALA A 27 10.49 -13.44 -1.49
C ALA A 27 9.09 -14.06 -1.62
N VAL A 28 8.15 -13.60 -0.80
CA VAL A 28 6.76 -14.08 -0.83
C VAL A 28 5.92 -13.41 -1.92
N ALA A 29 6.34 -12.26 -2.40
CA ALA A 29 5.71 -11.51 -3.49
C ALA A 29 6.66 -10.45 -4.04
N VAL A 30 6.39 -9.97 -5.25
CA VAL A 30 7.03 -8.78 -5.84
C VAL A 30 6.02 -7.67 -5.93
N CYS A 31 6.42 -6.43 -5.56
CA CYS A 31 5.57 -5.26 -5.61
C CYS A 31 5.94 -4.34 -6.77
N ALA A 32 4.96 -3.96 -7.58
CA ALA A 32 5.10 -3.03 -8.69
C ALA A 32 4.17 -1.82 -8.52
N ASN A 33 4.68 -0.62 -8.77
CA ASN A 33 3.90 0.61 -8.68
C ASN A 33 3.04 0.83 -9.93
N LEU A 34 1.82 1.33 -9.70
CA LEU A 34 0.92 1.87 -10.72
C LEU A 34 0.57 3.29 -10.31
N MET A 35 1.30 4.28 -10.83
CA MET A 35 1.19 5.66 -10.37
C MET A 35 0.28 6.50 -11.24
N HIS A 36 -0.57 7.30 -10.58
CA HIS A 36 -1.28 8.41 -11.18
C HIS A 36 -0.70 9.72 -10.65
N LEU A 37 0.13 10.38 -11.47
CA LEU A 37 0.75 11.66 -11.15
C LEU A 37 0.12 12.77 -12.01
N PRO A 38 -0.25 13.92 -11.41
CA PRO A 38 -0.74 15.06 -12.18
C PRO A 38 0.23 15.50 -13.27
N GLY A 39 -0.26 15.71 -14.48
CA GLY A 39 0.55 16.17 -15.60
C GLY A 39 1.60 15.19 -16.14
N ARG A 40 1.65 13.95 -15.62
CA ARG A 40 2.68 12.96 -15.98
C ARG A 40 2.08 11.62 -16.44
N PRO A 41 1.24 11.60 -17.51
CA PRO A 41 0.60 10.37 -17.99
C PRO A 41 1.60 9.33 -18.48
N GLU A 42 2.78 9.75 -18.97
CA GLU A 42 3.85 8.88 -19.45
C GLU A 42 4.41 7.96 -18.35
N ILE A 43 4.40 8.40 -17.08
CA ILE A 43 4.81 7.57 -15.93
C ILE A 43 3.84 6.38 -15.76
N ARG A 44 2.53 6.65 -15.82
CA ARG A 44 1.50 5.61 -15.74
C ARG A 44 1.64 4.60 -16.87
N GLU A 45 1.85 5.08 -18.08
CA GLU A 45 2.10 4.22 -19.24
C GLU A 45 3.34 3.33 -19.08
N ALA A 46 4.43 3.89 -18.59
CA ALA A 46 5.65 3.13 -18.30
C ALA A 46 5.42 2.08 -17.21
N ASN A 47 4.68 2.42 -16.15
CA ASN A 47 4.32 1.47 -15.10
C ASN A 47 3.46 0.32 -15.66
N ILE A 48 2.47 0.59 -16.50
CA ILE A 48 1.65 -0.45 -17.13
C ILE A 48 2.53 -1.41 -17.94
N ARG A 49 3.43 -0.90 -18.80
CA ARG A 49 4.35 -1.75 -19.56
C ARG A 49 5.24 -2.61 -18.66
N SER A 50 5.75 -2.03 -17.58
CA SER A 50 6.57 -2.75 -16.61
C SER A 50 5.79 -3.85 -15.88
N ILE A 51 4.55 -3.55 -15.46
CA ILE A 51 3.66 -4.53 -14.80
C ILE A 51 3.36 -5.70 -15.75
N MET A 52 3.04 -5.43 -17.00
CA MET A 52 2.76 -6.48 -17.99
C MET A 52 3.97 -7.41 -18.18
N ALA A 53 5.18 -6.83 -18.29
CA ALA A 53 6.41 -7.62 -18.40
C ALA A 53 6.70 -8.44 -17.14
N LEU A 54 6.51 -7.84 -15.95
CA LEU A 54 6.67 -8.54 -14.67
C LEU A 54 5.62 -9.66 -14.52
N ARG A 55 4.37 -9.42 -14.91
CA ARG A 55 3.28 -10.40 -14.81
C ARG A 55 3.59 -11.68 -15.58
N GLU A 56 4.11 -11.57 -16.80
CA GLU A 56 4.51 -12.73 -17.60
C GLU A 56 5.53 -13.59 -16.86
N ARG A 57 6.60 -12.97 -16.35
CA ARG A 57 7.65 -13.67 -15.59
C ARG A 57 7.14 -14.21 -14.26
N ALA A 58 6.36 -13.41 -13.52
CA ALA A 58 5.76 -13.81 -12.25
C ALA A 58 4.94 -15.10 -12.40
N THR A 59 4.13 -15.17 -13.45
CA THR A 59 3.34 -16.37 -13.77
C THR A 59 4.21 -17.60 -14.01
N GLN A 60 5.32 -17.45 -14.77
CA GLN A 60 6.25 -18.56 -15.06
C GLN A 60 6.91 -19.13 -13.80
N PHE A 61 7.19 -18.28 -12.82
CA PHE A 61 7.86 -18.68 -11.57
C PHE A 61 6.91 -18.93 -10.40
N GLY A 62 5.60 -18.74 -10.59
CA GLY A 62 4.61 -18.83 -9.50
C GLY A 62 4.81 -17.75 -8.43
N MET A 63 5.43 -16.62 -8.77
CA MET A 63 5.67 -15.49 -7.87
C MET A 63 4.44 -14.59 -7.81
N PRO A 64 3.81 -14.37 -6.65
CA PRO A 64 2.70 -13.44 -6.53
C PRO A 64 3.12 -12.02 -6.89
N LEU A 65 2.33 -11.34 -7.71
CA LEU A 65 2.52 -9.94 -8.09
C LEU A 65 1.56 -9.05 -7.31
N MET A 66 2.12 -8.23 -6.41
CA MET A 66 1.40 -7.15 -5.74
C MET A 66 1.49 -5.90 -6.60
N ILE A 67 0.36 -5.29 -6.91
CA ILE A 67 0.34 -3.98 -7.57
C ILE A 67 -0.02 -2.92 -6.53
N GLU A 68 0.76 -1.84 -6.50
CA GLU A 68 0.53 -0.68 -5.63
C GLU A 68 -0.03 0.50 -6.46
N PRO A 69 -1.37 0.65 -6.56
CA PRO A 69 -1.98 1.82 -7.16
C PRO A 69 -1.77 3.04 -6.27
N LEU A 70 -1.05 4.02 -6.77
CA LEU A 70 -0.68 5.25 -6.06
C LEU A 70 -1.32 6.45 -6.73
N VAL A 71 -2.33 7.02 -6.09
CA VAL A 71 -2.93 8.29 -6.52
C VAL A 71 -2.22 9.43 -5.80
N MET A 72 -1.66 10.34 -6.59
CA MET A 72 -0.89 11.45 -6.07
C MET A 72 -1.49 12.77 -6.54
N ARG A 73 -1.29 13.82 -5.75
CA ARG A 73 -1.57 15.22 -6.10
C ARG A 73 -0.34 16.07 -5.91
N ASP A 74 -0.32 17.25 -6.51
CA ASP A 74 0.78 18.19 -6.31
C ASP A 74 0.89 18.60 -4.84
N ASN A 75 2.13 18.66 -4.35
CA ASN A 75 2.44 19.15 -3.01
C ASN A 75 2.95 20.58 -3.07
N ALA A 76 2.03 21.52 -2.98
CA ALA A 76 2.35 22.95 -3.02
C ALA A 76 3.24 23.43 -1.84
N GLU A 77 3.16 22.71 -0.68
CA GLU A 77 3.88 23.10 0.54
C GLU A 77 5.36 22.70 0.49
N ALA A 78 5.71 21.67 -0.25
CA ALA A 78 7.09 21.15 -0.32
C ALA A 78 7.94 21.76 -1.44
N GLY A 79 7.50 22.86 -2.07
CA GLY A 79 8.24 23.51 -3.15
C GLY A 79 8.37 22.65 -4.41
N GLY A 80 7.41 21.79 -4.64
CA GLY A 80 7.37 20.79 -5.71
C GLY A 80 7.30 19.35 -5.15
N GLY A 81 7.00 18.41 -6.04
CA GLY A 81 6.81 17.01 -5.67
C GLY A 81 5.36 16.64 -5.47
N TYR A 82 5.12 15.45 -4.96
CA TYR A 82 3.78 14.88 -4.87
C TYR A 82 3.46 14.41 -3.46
N MET A 83 2.18 14.44 -3.13
CA MET A 83 1.64 13.84 -1.92
C MET A 83 0.47 12.93 -2.26
N VAL A 84 0.13 12.03 -1.34
CA VAL A 84 -0.99 11.11 -1.52
C VAL A 84 -2.29 11.88 -1.68
N ASP A 85 -3.11 11.43 -2.62
CA ASP A 85 -4.47 11.92 -2.85
C ASP A 85 -5.46 10.83 -2.44
N GLY A 86 -6.24 11.10 -1.40
CA GLY A 86 -7.26 10.19 -0.86
C GLY A 86 -8.60 10.21 -1.62
N ASP A 87 -8.66 10.82 -2.81
CA ASP A 87 -9.86 10.87 -3.63
C ASP A 87 -10.34 9.45 -3.99
N THR A 88 -11.53 9.10 -3.47
CA THR A 88 -12.14 7.78 -3.64
C THR A 88 -12.28 7.38 -5.11
N SER A 89 -12.70 8.29 -5.98
CA SER A 89 -12.99 7.96 -7.38
C SER A 89 -11.71 7.63 -8.16
N LYS A 90 -10.64 8.34 -7.88
CA LYS A 90 -9.32 8.08 -8.46
C LYS A 90 -8.73 6.77 -7.96
N ILE A 91 -8.83 6.51 -6.64
CA ILE A 91 -8.36 5.25 -6.03
C ILE A 91 -9.10 4.07 -6.63
N VAL A 92 -10.44 4.11 -6.67
CA VAL A 92 -11.29 3.08 -7.28
C VAL A 92 -10.89 2.81 -8.74
N THR A 93 -10.69 3.87 -9.53
CA THR A 93 -10.27 3.75 -10.94
C THR A 93 -8.92 3.05 -11.06
N LEU A 94 -7.96 3.40 -10.22
CA LEU A 94 -6.61 2.86 -10.30
C LEU A 94 -6.53 1.42 -9.75
N VAL A 95 -7.31 1.12 -8.70
CA VAL A 95 -7.47 -0.25 -8.18
C VAL A 95 -8.11 -1.15 -9.22
N ARG A 96 -9.17 -0.69 -9.93
CA ARG A 96 -9.76 -1.41 -11.05
C ARG A 96 -8.72 -1.75 -12.11
N GLN A 97 -7.89 -0.78 -12.49
CA GLN A 97 -6.83 -1.01 -13.46
C GLN A 97 -5.80 -2.02 -12.95
N ALA A 98 -5.42 -1.97 -11.66
CA ALA A 98 -4.50 -2.95 -11.06
C ALA A 98 -5.07 -4.37 -11.14
N THR A 99 -6.37 -4.53 -10.87
CA THR A 99 -7.08 -5.81 -11.00
C THR A 99 -7.03 -6.33 -12.45
N GLU A 100 -7.33 -5.47 -13.42
CA GLU A 100 -7.32 -5.82 -14.85
C GLU A 100 -5.91 -6.14 -15.38
N LEU A 101 -4.86 -5.56 -14.79
CA LEU A 101 -3.46 -5.89 -15.06
C LEU A 101 -3.01 -7.21 -14.44
N GLY A 102 -3.88 -7.90 -13.72
CA GLY A 102 -3.64 -9.23 -13.16
C GLY A 102 -2.90 -9.22 -11.83
N ALA A 103 -3.18 -8.27 -10.96
CA ALA A 103 -2.69 -8.30 -9.58
C ALA A 103 -3.14 -9.57 -8.84
N ASP A 104 -2.23 -10.24 -8.15
CA ASP A 104 -2.56 -11.29 -7.18
C ASP A 104 -2.86 -10.70 -5.81
N LEU A 105 -2.31 -9.51 -5.53
CA LEU A 105 -2.51 -8.69 -4.33
C LEU A 105 -2.56 -7.23 -4.73
N ILE A 106 -3.35 -6.43 -4.04
CA ILE A 106 -3.38 -4.97 -4.22
C ILE A 106 -2.97 -4.29 -2.93
N LYS A 107 -2.03 -3.33 -3.02
CA LYS A 107 -1.63 -2.48 -1.90
C LYS A 107 -2.16 -1.08 -2.15
N ALA A 108 -3.34 -0.76 -1.62
CA ALA A 108 -4.06 0.48 -1.91
C ALA A 108 -3.95 1.52 -0.78
N ASP A 109 -3.99 2.80 -1.15
CA ASP A 109 -4.13 3.90 -0.20
C ASP A 109 -5.51 3.87 0.48
N PRO A 110 -5.61 4.33 1.74
CA PRO A 110 -6.90 4.63 2.35
C PRO A 110 -7.57 5.81 1.61
N THR A 111 -8.88 5.80 1.56
CA THR A 111 -9.69 6.92 1.08
C THR A 111 -9.76 8.03 2.14
N ASP A 112 -9.96 9.30 1.73
CA ASP A 112 -10.16 10.42 2.66
C ASP A 112 -11.33 10.17 3.61
N ASN A 113 -12.41 9.56 3.10
CA ASN A 113 -13.51 9.05 3.93
C ASN A 113 -13.43 7.52 3.99
N VAL A 114 -13.11 6.98 5.15
CA VAL A 114 -13.00 5.52 5.36
C VAL A 114 -14.30 4.78 5.04
N ALA A 115 -15.46 5.43 5.14
CA ALA A 115 -16.74 4.81 4.79
C ALA A 115 -16.83 4.41 3.31
N ASP A 116 -16.05 5.06 2.46
CA ASP A 116 -16.02 4.76 1.02
C ASP A 116 -15.05 3.63 0.66
N TYR A 117 -14.34 3.04 1.63
CA TYR A 117 -13.36 1.99 1.34
C TYR A 117 -14.00 0.70 0.83
N ASP A 118 -15.27 0.46 1.14
CA ASP A 118 -16.06 -0.63 0.57
C ASP A 118 -16.12 -0.59 -0.97
N LYS A 119 -16.09 0.62 -1.57
CA LYS A 119 -16.04 0.79 -3.03
C LYS A 119 -14.69 0.32 -3.62
N VAL A 120 -13.60 0.53 -2.87
CA VAL A 120 -12.26 0.06 -3.24
C VAL A 120 -12.23 -1.48 -3.21
N ILE A 121 -12.81 -2.08 -2.18
CA ILE A 121 -12.92 -3.54 -2.07
C ILE A 121 -13.79 -4.11 -3.17
N ALA A 122 -14.96 -3.51 -3.42
CA ALA A 122 -15.90 -3.98 -4.44
C ALA A 122 -15.29 -4.02 -5.84
N VAL A 123 -14.48 -3.01 -6.21
CA VAL A 123 -13.85 -2.93 -7.54
C VAL A 123 -12.66 -3.87 -7.69
N ALA A 124 -12.02 -4.26 -6.60
CA ALA A 124 -10.95 -5.26 -6.58
C ALA A 124 -11.48 -6.70 -6.79
N GLY A 125 -12.78 -6.92 -6.56
CA GLY A 125 -13.40 -8.24 -6.70
C GLY A 125 -12.81 -9.25 -5.70
N ASP A 126 -12.31 -10.38 -6.21
CA ASP A 126 -11.70 -11.43 -5.38
C ASP A 126 -10.22 -11.17 -5.04
N VAL A 127 -9.60 -10.13 -5.60
CA VAL A 127 -8.20 -9.80 -5.34
C VAL A 127 -8.06 -9.19 -3.93
N PRO A 128 -7.26 -9.79 -3.04
CA PRO A 128 -7.06 -9.26 -1.69
C PRO A 128 -6.46 -7.86 -1.70
N VAL A 129 -7.09 -6.94 -0.97
CA VAL A 129 -6.60 -5.56 -0.79
C VAL A 129 -5.93 -5.42 0.57
N LEU A 130 -4.67 -5.00 0.56
CA LEU A 130 -3.89 -4.63 1.74
C LEU A 130 -3.80 -3.11 1.80
N VAL A 131 -4.05 -2.53 2.97
CA VAL A 131 -4.05 -1.07 3.12
C VAL A 131 -2.64 -0.54 3.33
N ARG A 132 -2.28 0.51 2.60
CA ARG A 132 -1.03 1.23 2.76
C ARG A 132 -1.06 2.14 3.99
N GLY A 133 0.04 2.22 4.75
CA GLY A 133 0.10 2.93 6.02
C GLY A 133 0.10 4.45 5.96
N GLY A 134 0.26 5.05 4.79
CA GLY A 134 0.27 6.50 4.64
C GLY A 134 1.39 7.22 5.43
N GLY A 135 1.11 8.46 5.87
CA GLY A 135 1.96 9.25 6.75
C GLY A 135 1.96 8.74 8.19
N ARG A 136 2.93 9.23 8.99
CA ARG A 136 2.95 8.92 10.42
C ARG A 136 1.80 9.65 11.13
N VAL A 137 1.12 8.93 12.01
CA VAL A 137 0.06 9.41 12.89
C VAL A 137 0.30 8.89 14.31
N ASP A 138 -0.48 9.34 15.30
CA ASP A 138 -0.45 8.77 16.64
C ASP A 138 -1.03 7.34 16.65
N ASP A 139 -0.73 6.61 17.74
CA ASP A 139 -1.02 5.19 17.84
C ASP A 139 -2.52 4.90 17.81
N ARG A 140 -3.32 5.66 18.55
CA ARG A 140 -4.78 5.48 18.57
C ARG A 140 -5.36 5.70 17.18
N THR A 141 -5.02 6.79 16.53
CA THR A 141 -5.46 7.08 15.16
C THR A 141 -5.05 5.98 14.18
N LEU A 142 -3.83 5.44 14.29
CA LEU A 142 -3.37 4.34 13.44
C LEU A 142 -4.22 3.08 13.65
N LEU A 143 -4.46 2.69 14.90
CA LEU A 143 -5.22 1.48 15.23
C LEU A 143 -6.70 1.62 14.85
N GLU A 144 -7.32 2.77 15.11
CA GLU A 144 -8.71 3.06 14.73
C GLU A 144 -8.90 3.00 13.21
N ARG A 145 -7.99 3.61 12.43
CA ARG A 145 -8.00 3.52 10.96
C ARG A 145 -7.82 2.08 10.49
N THR A 146 -6.94 1.32 11.14
CA THR A 146 -6.71 -0.08 10.80
C THR A 146 -7.98 -0.91 11.00
N VAL A 147 -8.62 -0.80 12.15
CA VAL A 147 -9.90 -1.47 12.42
C VAL A 147 -10.95 -1.07 11.39
N ALA A 148 -11.11 0.23 11.15
CA ALA A 148 -12.13 0.74 10.25
C ALA A 148 -11.99 0.22 8.80
N VAL A 149 -10.77 0.12 8.26
CA VAL A 149 -10.57 -0.40 6.89
C VAL A 149 -10.73 -1.93 6.82
N LEU A 150 -10.36 -2.66 7.89
CA LEU A 150 -10.61 -4.10 7.98
C LEU A 150 -12.10 -4.42 8.03
N GLU A 151 -12.88 -3.67 8.79
CA GLU A 151 -14.35 -3.77 8.84
C GLU A 151 -14.99 -3.51 7.46
N ARG A 152 -14.34 -2.71 6.59
CA ARG A 152 -14.77 -2.47 5.20
C ARG A 152 -14.32 -3.54 4.21
N GLY A 153 -13.60 -4.57 4.65
CA GLY A 153 -13.23 -5.73 3.84
C GLY A 153 -11.77 -5.77 3.41
N ALA A 154 -10.91 -4.85 3.85
CA ALA A 154 -9.47 -5.00 3.66
C ALA A 154 -8.98 -6.31 4.30
N ARG A 155 -8.03 -6.98 3.64
CA ARG A 155 -7.50 -8.28 4.08
C ARG A 155 -6.23 -8.18 4.92
N GLY A 156 -5.70 -6.98 5.07
CA GLY A 156 -4.49 -6.73 5.85
C GLY A 156 -3.92 -5.34 5.61
N ILE A 157 -2.69 -5.16 6.05
CA ILE A 157 -1.99 -3.87 6.01
C ILE A 157 -0.56 -4.05 5.48
N VAL A 158 -0.02 -2.99 4.90
CA VAL A 158 1.41 -2.87 4.54
C VAL A 158 1.91 -1.53 5.08
N TYR A 159 2.32 -1.53 6.34
CA TYR A 159 2.77 -0.34 7.04
C TYR A 159 4.30 -0.31 7.15
N GLY A 160 4.90 0.85 6.92
CA GLY A 160 6.34 1.07 7.05
C GLY A 160 6.65 2.06 8.16
N ARG A 161 6.55 3.36 7.86
CA ARG A 161 6.98 4.46 8.77
C ARG A 161 6.32 4.43 10.15
N ASN A 162 5.05 4.08 10.24
CA ASN A 162 4.34 3.96 11.51
C ASN A 162 4.90 2.85 12.41
N ILE A 163 5.64 1.89 11.86
CA ILE A 163 6.29 0.81 12.61
C ILE A 163 7.78 1.13 12.82
N VAL A 164 8.54 1.32 11.73
CA VAL A 164 10.01 1.43 11.80
C VAL A 164 10.50 2.71 12.47
N GLN A 165 9.68 3.75 12.48
CA GLN A 165 9.96 5.03 13.16
C GLN A 165 9.23 5.17 14.50
N HIS A 166 8.59 4.11 14.97
CA HIS A 166 7.88 4.12 16.24
C HIS A 166 8.87 4.00 17.40
N PRO A 167 8.66 4.72 18.54
CA PRO A 167 9.52 4.60 19.74
C PRO A 167 9.57 3.17 20.29
N ASN A 168 8.47 2.41 20.16
CA ASN A 168 8.38 1.00 20.52
C ASN A 168 7.89 0.18 19.31
N PRO A 169 8.78 -0.20 18.34
CA PRO A 169 8.38 -0.94 17.15
C PRO A 169 7.80 -2.32 17.47
N ALA A 170 8.28 -2.97 18.51
CA ALA A 170 7.77 -4.27 18.95
C ALA A 170 6.34 -4.16 19.49
N GLY A 171 6.06 -3.15 20.32
CA GLY A 171 4.73 -2.91 20.88
C GLY A 171 3.70 -2.58 19.80
N ILE A 172 3.99 -1.63 18.91
CA ILE A 172 3.06 -1.30 17.83
C ILE A 172 2.83 -2.47 16.88
N THR A 173 3.84 -3.29 16.62
CA THR A 173 3.69 -4.50 15.82
C THR A 173 2.77 -5.51 16.54
N ALA A 174 2.97 -5.73 17.84
CA ALA A 174 2.11 -6.62 18.63
C ALA A 174 0.65 -6.14 18.64
N ALA A 175 0.41 -4.84 18.75
CA ALA A 175 -0.91 -4.21 18.69
C ALA A 175 -1.59 -4.46 17.33
N LEU A 176 -0.89 -4.19 16.23
CA LEU A 176 -1.40 -4.42 14.88
C LEU A 176 -1.68 -5.91 14.62
N MET A 177 -0.80 -6.79 15.06
CA MET A 177 -1.01 -8.25 14.95
C MET A 177 -2.21 -8.73 15.79
N ALA A 178 -2.48 -8.11 16.94
CA ALA A 178 -3.66 -8.41 17.73
C ALA A 178 -4.96 -8.05 16.99
N ILE A 179 -5.01 -6.87 16.38
CA ILE A 179 -6.14 -6.45 15.55
C ILE A 179 -6.33 -7.39 14.35
N LEU A 180 -5.25 -7.65 13.59
CA LEU A 180 -5.32 -8.41 12.34
C LEU A 180 -5.69 -9.89 12.54
N HIS A 181 -5.22 -10.52 13.60
CA HIS A 181 -5.29 -11.97 13.74
C HIS A 181 -6.10 -12.46 14.95
N ARG A 182 -6.43 -11.56 15.88
CA ARG A 182 -7.20 -11.89 17.09
C ARG A 182 -8.46 -11.07 17.24
N ASN A 183 -8.74 -10.17 16.28
CA ASN A 183 -9.88 -9.24 16.33
C ASN A 183 -9.89 -8.38 17.60
N ALA A 184 -8.71 -8.01 18.12
CA ALA A 184 -8.59 -7.17 19.30
C ALA A 184 -9.20 -5.78 19.03
N GLY A 185 -9.86 -5.20 20.03
CA GLY A 185 -10.31 -3.81 19.98
C GLY A 185 -9.13 -2.84 20.12
N VAL A 186 -9.39 -1.56 19.79
CA VAL A 186 -8.36 -0.50 19.82
C VAL A 186 -7.74 -0.36 21.20
N ASP A 187 -8.53 -0.35 22.27
CA ASP A 187 -8.03 -0.17 23.65
C ASP A 187 -7.18 -1.38 24.11
N GLU A 188 -7.59 -2.60 23.76
CA GLU A 188 -6.81 -3.80 24.01
C GLU A 188 -5.46 -3.76 23.25
N ALA A 189 -5.49 -3.34 22.01
CA ALA A 189 -4.28 -3.22 21.19
C ALA A 189 -3.34 -2.12 21.74
N LEU A 190 -3.86 -0.96 22.17
CA LEU A 190 -3.07 0.10 22.78
C LEU A 190 -2.32 -0.37 24.03
N ALA A 191 -2.95 -1.19 24.87
CA ALA A 191 -2.31 -1.74 26.06
C ALA A 191 -1.05 -2.59 25.75
N LEU A 192 -0.92 -3.11 24.52
CA LEU A 192 0.25 -3.86 24.09
C LEU A 192 1.45 -2.96 23.69
N ILE A 193 1.21 -1.67 23.48
CA ILE A 193 2.25 -0.69 23.10
C ILE A 193 2.96 -0.16 24.35
N GLU A 194 2.22 0.02 25.45
CA GLU A 194 2.79 0.50 26.71
C GLU A 194 3.80 -0.53 27.25
N PRO A 195 4.99 -0.09 27.70
CA PRO A 195 5.87 -1.00 28.42
C PRO A 195 5.15 -1.50 29.66
N SER A 196 5.12 -2.83 29.83
CA SER A 196 4.61 -3.43 31.07
C SER A 196 5.27 -2.74 32.24
N SER A 197 4.48 -2.04 33.08
CA SER A 197 4.97 -1.45 34.31
C SER A 197 5.50 -2.58 35.17
N SER A 198 6.84 -2.72 35.19
CA SER A 198 7.56 -3.69 36.04
C SER A 198 7.64 -3.18 37.45
#